data_59f6b39509d1453fec09fd03d308e71e
#
_entry.id   59f6b39509d1453fec09fd03d308e71e
#
_cell.length_a   1.000
_cell.length_b   1.000
_cell.length_c   1.000
_cell.angle_alpha   90.00
_cell.angle_beta   90.00
_cell.angle_gamma   90.00
#
_symmetry.space_group_name_H-M   'P 1'
#
loop_
_entity.id
_entity.type
_entity.pdbx_description
1 polymer ?
#
loop_
_entity_poly.entity_id
_entity_poly.type
_entity_poly.pdbx_seq_one_letter_code
_entity_poly.pdbx_strand_id
1 'polypeptide(L)'
;KDVKADSYITAELWGNASGDINDGNKFDTVMNYEWLKTVIGYFINQGKEGGDTYKLKAQDFFNELREKRTWYPFQALQASQNLNGSHDTDRLYSRIVNDKVGRNLEEGKQLEKGYNGIRPDLASNYHPNTTIDWISSNIKPKDILKLISIFQMTYIGAPMLFYGDEVGMWGATDPYCRKPMLWDEFIYDMEKNPSKINRNEEYEQYLDKDLFQWYKKLIKIRKENRVLVYGKFKELLADNENDVIAYERSNEGRSIITVINNSFKDVQDIEFITGHPNEKYLDLIKGNIVKIDGKGKIKLSLKAKQGMILKRWVNEKVPDNV
;
A
#
# COMPACT_ATOMS: atom_id res chain seq x y z
N LYS A 1 -21.59 -20.23 -11.33
CA LYS A 1 -20.70 -21.41 -11.17
C LYS A 1 -21.30 -22.71 -11.73
N ASP A 2 -22.47 -22.67 -12.33
CA ASP A 2 -23.10 -23.86 -12.96
C ASP A 2 -22.26 -24.43 -14.13
N VAL A 3 -21.51 -23.55 -14.81
CA VAL A 3 -20.63 -23.94 -15.92
C VAL A 3 -19.23 -24.40 -15.41
N LYS A 4 -18.69 -23.73 -14.38
CA LYS A 4 -17.39 -24.02 -13.80
C LYS A 4 -17.40 -23.73 -12.30
N ALA A 5 -17.47 -24.77 -11.49
CA ALA A 5 -17.64 -24.68 -10.02
C ALA A 5 -16.48 -23.94 -9.32
N ASP A 6 -15.25 -24.09 -9.82
CA ASP A 6 -14.03 -23.49 -9.29
C ASP A 6 -13.72 -22.09 -9.85
N SER A 7 -14.67 -21.45 -10.54
CA SER A 7 -14.51 -20.08 -11.04
C SER A 7 -14.34 -19.10 -9.89
N TYR A 8 -13.31 -18.26 -9.98
CA TYR A 8 -13.13 -17.10 -9.12
C TYR A 8 -13.86 -15.90 -9.73
N ILE A 9 -14.82 -15.34 -8.98
CA ILE A 9 -15.67 -14.24 -9.43
C ILE A 9 -15.48 -13.08 -8.44
N THR A 10 -14.94 -11.96 -8.91
CA THR A 10 -14.75 -10.75 -8.13
C THR A 10 -15.78 -9.68 -8.52
N ALA A 11 -16.29 -8.95 -7.52
CA ALA A 11 -17.18 -7.82 -7.73
C ALA A 11 -16.38 -6.51 -7.86
N GLU A 12 -16.71 -5.67 -8.82
CA GLU A 12 -16.23 -4.30 -8.89
C GLU A 12 -17.22 -3.36 -8.18
N LEU A 13 -17.16 -3.34 -6.86
CA LEU A 13 -18.00 -2.52 -6.00
C LEU A 13 -17.13 -1.59 -5.14
N TRP A 14 -17.50 -0.30 -5.12
CA TRP A 14 -16.72 0.76 -4.47
C TRP A 14 -17.00 0.93 -2.97
N GLY A 15 -17.96 0.24 -2.44
CA GLY A 15 -18.37 0.28 -1.04
C GLY A 15 -18.34 -1.09 -0.37
N ASN A 16 -19.03 -1.19 0.76
CA ASN A 16 -19.21 -2.45 1.47
C ASN A 16 -20.07 -3.40 0.63
N ALA A 17 -19.47 -4.49 0.18
CA ALA A 17 -20.09 -5.52 -0.65
C ALA A 17 -20.56 -6.76 0.15
N SER A 18 -20.72 -6.65 1.47
CA SER A 18 -21.06 -7.80 2.33
C SER A 18 -22.38 -8.47 1.94
N GLY A 19 -23.36 -7.71 1.48
CA GLY A 19 -24.64 -8.25 0.96
C GLY A 19 -24.53 -9.07 -0.32
N ASP A 20 -23.40 -8.98 -1.03
CA ASP A 20 -23.17 -9.69 -2.29
C ASP A 20 -22.14 -10.82 -2.16
N ILE A 21 -21.39 -10.86 -1.05
CA ILE A 21 -20.30 -11.81 -0.85
C ILE A 21 -20.60 -12.84 0.25
N ASN A 22 -21.25 -12.41 1.34
CA ASN A 22 -21.35 -13.24 2.55
C ASN A 22 -22.22 -14.49 2.42
N ASP A 23 -23.16 -14.51 1.50
CA ASP A 23 -23.98 -15.69 1.23
C ASP A 23 -23.29 -16.70 0.26
N GLY A 24 -22.17 -16.29 -0.38
CA GLY A 24 -21.41 -17.13 -1.32
C GLY A 24 -22.10 -17.41 -2.66
N ASN A 25 -23.25 -16.80 -2.93
CA ASN A 25 -24.06 -17.12 -4.13
C ASN A 25 -23.76 -16.22 -5.33
N LYS A 26 -23.21 -15.01 -5.11
CA LYS A 26 -22.98 -14.03 -6.19
C LYS A 26 -21.50 -13.92 -6.53
N PHE A 27 -20.68 -13.45 -5.59
CA PHE A 27 -19.27 -13.20 -5.79
C PHE A 27 -18.43 -13.89 -4.72
N ASP A 28 -17.20 -14.26 -5.07
CA ASP A 28 -16.25 -14.83 -4.11
C ASP A 28 -15.55 -13.72 -3.31
N THR A 29 -15.41 -12.54 -3.91
CA THR A 29 -14.70 -11.40 -3.29
C THR A 29 -14.94 -10.09 -4.06
N VAL A 30 -14.18 -9.06 -3.72
CA VAL A 30 -14.31 -7.69 -4.21
C VAL A 30 -12.97 -7.09 -4.66
N MET A 31 -13.01 -6.19 -5.64
CA MET A 31 -11.99 -5.17 -5.83
C MET A 31 -12.08 -4.19 -4.65
N ASN A 32 -11.07 -4.18 -3.79
CA ASN A 32 -11.18 -3.60 -2.45
C ASN A 32 -10.87 -2.09 -2.44
N TYR A 33 -11.77 -1.29 -3.01
CA TYR A 33 -11.64 0.17 -3.01
C TYR A 33 -11.70 0.79 -1.61
N GLU A 34 -12.42 0.15 -0.69
CA GLU A 34 -12.46 0.63 0.70
C GLU A 34 -11.11 0.46 1.42
N TRP A 35 -10.34 -0.57 1.06
CA TRP A 35 -8.96 -0.69 1.52
C TRP A 35 -8.08 0.41 0.93
N LEU A 36 -8.21 0.72 -0.37
CA LEU A 36 -7.50 1.83 -1.02
C LEU A 36 -7.75 3.17 -0.31
N LYS A 37 -9.00 3.47 0.02
CA LYS A 37 -9.37 4.67 0.78
C LYS A 37 -8.59 4.78 2.09
N THR A 38 -8.59 3.71 2.88
CA THR A 38 -7.90 3.67 4.17
C THR A 38 -6.37 3.83 4.01
N VAL A 39 -5.78 3.20 3.00
CA VAL A 39 -4.35 3.34 2.66
C VAL A 39 -4.00 4.79 2.30
N ILE A 40 -4.79 5.43 1.46
CA ILE A 40 -4.60 6.84 1.10
C ILE A 40 -4.70 7.74 2.34
N GLY A 41 -5.71 7.50 3.18
CA GLY A 41 -5.91 8.26 4.42
C GLY A 41 -4.72 8.22 5.36
N TYR A 42 -4.02 7.11 5.43
CA TYR A 42 -2.87 6.95 6.31
C TYR A 42 -1.54 7.35 5.65
N PHE A 43 -1.22 6.84 4.48
CA PHE A 43 0.12 7.00 3.89
C PHE A 43 0.31 8.30 3.13
N ILE A 44 -0.74 8.84 2.49
CA ILE A 44 -0.64 9.98 1.57
C ILE A 44 -1.16 11.27 2.19
N ASN A 45 -2.26 11.23 2.90
CA ASN A 45 -2.91 12.45 3.42
C ASN A 45 -2.21 13.07 4.64
N GLN A 46 -1.02 12.62 4.98
CA GLN A 46 -0.24 13.14 6.09
C GLN A 46 0.42 14.48 5.79
N GLY A 47 0.50 15.33 6.82
CA GLY A 47 1.25 16.59 6.74
C GLY A 47 0.54 17.74 6.04
N LYS A 48 -0.73 17.61 5.71
CA LYS A 48 -1.51 18.63 5.00
C LYS A 48 -2.21 19.56 5.97
N GLU A 49 -1.78 20.80 6.00
CA GLU A 49 -2.49 21.87 6.68
C GLU A 49 -3.67 22.33 5.83
N GLY A 50 -4.84 22.46 6.45
CA GLY A 50 -5.98 23.24 5.94
C GLY A 50 -6.73 22.63 4.77
N GLY A 51 -7.41 21.52 4.97
CA GLY A 51 -8.43 21.01 4.05
C GLY A 51 -9.15 19.82 4.67
N ASP A 52 -10.38 19.55 4.25
CA ASP A 52 -11.16 18.36 4.61
C ASP A 52 -10.51 17.09 4.05
N THR A 53 -9.32 16.83 4.50
CA THR A 53 -8.59 15.65 4.07
C THR A 53 -8.87 14.54 5.06
N TYR A 54 -9.42 13.46 4.55
CA TYR A 54 -9.49 12.20 5.26
C TYR A 54 -8.07 11.74 5.63
N LYS A 55 -7.69 12.06 6.85
CA LYS A 55 -6.37 11.81 7.42
C LYS A 55 -6.51 10.88 8.60
N LEU A 56 -5.75 9.80 8.60
CA LEU A 56 -5.73 8.81 9.65
C LEU A 56 -4.43 8.88 10.44
N LYS A 57 -4.53 8.78 11.76
CA LYS A 57 -3.42 8.43 12.63
C LYS A 57 -3.24 6.92 12.67
N ALA A 58 -2.13 6.43 13.21
CA ALA A 58 -1.80 5.01 13.27
C ALA A 58 -2.92 4.15 13.89
N GLN A 59 -3.51 4.60 14.99
CA GLN A 59 -4.60 3.87 15.65
C GLN A 59 -5.89 3.88 14.82
N ASP A 60 -6.24 5.01 14.21
CA ASP A 60 -7.45 5.13 13.38
C ASP A 60 -7.33 4.28 12.11
N PHE A 61 -6.14 4.21 11.53
CA PHE A 61 -5.83 3.34 10.42
C PHE A 61 -6.12 1.86 10.74
N PHE A 62 -5.64 1.39 11.90
CA PHE A 62 -5.94 0.03 12.33
C PHE A 62 -7.42 -0.18 12.70
N ASN A 63 -8.07 0.82 13.30
CA ASN A 63 -9.50 0.74 13.63
C ASN A 63 -10.35 0.54 12.37
N GLU A 64 -10.11 1.33 11.32
CA GLU A 64 -10.81 1.19 10.06
C GLU A 64 -10.52 -0.15 9.37
N LEU A 65 -9.26 -0.57 9.33
CA LEU A 65 -8.92 -1.87 8.77
C LEU A 65 -9.54 -3.02 9.55
N ARG A 66 -9.66 -2.89 10.88
CA ARG A 66 -10.30 -3.88 11.74
C ARG A 66 -11.80 -3.96 11.45
N GLU A 67 -12.48 -2.82 11.34
CA GLU A 67 -13.88 -2.77 10.93
C GLU A 67 -14.09 -3.45 9.58
N LYS A 68 -13.33 -3.05 8.55
CA LYS A 68 -13.44 -3.62 7.21
C LYS A 68 -13.16 -5.13 7.15
N ARG A 69 -12.31 -5.65 8.04
CA ARG A 69 -12.09 -7.11 8.18
C ARG A 69 -13.32 -7.84 8.74
N THR A 70 -14.25 -7.17 9.39
CA THR A 70 -15.51 -7.80 9.87
C THR A 70 -16.58 -7.90 8.79
N TRP A 71 -16.42 -7.22 7.65
CA TRP A 71 -17.44 -7.19 6.61
C TRP A 71 -17.57 -8.51 5.86
N TYR A 72 -16.50 -9.27 5.74
CA TYR A 72 -16.41 -10.46 4.91
C TYR A 72 -15.90 -11.68 5.68
N PRO A 73 -16.28 -12.91 5.27
CA PRO A 73 -15.64 -14.13 5.73
C PRO A 73 -14.14 -14.10 5.47
N PHE A 74 -13.36 -14.77 6.32
CA PHE A 74 -11.89 -14.72 6.25
C PHE A 74 -11.34 -15.17 4.89
N GLN A 75 -11.96 -16.17 4.26
CA GLN A 75 -11.59 -16.66 2.93
C GLN A 75 -11.79 -15.59 1.85
N ALA A 76 -12.91 -14.87 1.90
CA ALA A 76 -13.20 -13.77 0.99
C ALA A 76 -12.21 -12.60 1.19
N LEU A 77 -11.84 -12.30 2.46
CA LEU A 77 -10.79 -11.31 2.76
C LEU A 77 -9.43 -11.72 2.18
N GLN A 78 -9.06 -12.99 2.28
CA GLN A 78 -7.79 -13.49 1.72
C GLN A 78 -7.74 -13.37 0.20
N ALA A 79 -8.89 -13.48 -0.45
CA ALA A 79 -9.04 -13.36 -1.89
C ALA A 79 -9.31 -11.93 -2.37
N SER A 80 -9.66 -10.99 -1.47
CA SER A 80 -9.95 -9.59 -1.82
C SER A 80 -8.79 -8.92 -2.52
N GLN A 81 -9.09 -8.26 -3.63
CA GLN A 81 -8.10 -7.59 -4.46
C GLN A 81 -7.74 -6.22 -3.88
N ASN A 82 -6.69 -6.16 -3.07
CA ASN A 82 -6.21 -4.92 -2.47
C ASN A 82 -5.44 -4.11 -3.51
N LEU A 83 -6.05 -3.04 -4.01
CA LEU A 83 -5.51 -2.20 -5.08
C LEU A 83 -5.04 -0.84 -4.53
N ASN A 84 -3.99 -0.30 -5.12
CA ASN A 84 -3.52 1.08 -4.89
C ASN A 84 -3.92 2.04 -6.01
N GLY A 85 -4.47 1.51 -7.09
CA GLY A 85 -4.98 2.20 -8.25
C GLY A 85 -5.66 1.23 -9.19
N SER A 86 -6.46 1.76 -10.11
CA SER A 86 -7.17 0.99 -11.14
C SER A 86 -7.33 1.84 -12.40
N HIS A 87 -8.04 1.26 -13.39
CA HIS A 87 -8.41 1.96 -14.62
C HIS A 87 -9.39 3.14 -14.40
N ASP A 88 -10.03 3.22 -13.23
CA ASP A 88 -10.99 4.27 -12.86
C ASP A 88 -10.44 5.26 -11.81
N THR A 89 -9.18 5.10 -11.45
CA THR A 89 -8.56 5.92 -10.42
C THR A 89 -7.27 6.57 -10.93
N ASP A 90 -6.83 7.64 -10.27
CA ASP A 90 -5.49 8.15 -10.52
C ASP A 90 -4.46 7.07 -10.21
N ARG A 91 -3.33 7.14 -10.90
CA ARG A 91 -2.18 6.33 -10.56
C ARG A 91 -1.63 6.73 -9.20
N LEU A 92 -1.18 5.73 -8.43
CA LEU A 92 -0.69 5.95 -7.07
C LEU A 92 0.38 7.05 -7.01
N TYR A 93 1.30 7.08 -7.98
CA TYR A 93 2.37 8.07 -8.01
C TYR A 93 1.84 9.50 -8.16
N SER A 94 0.89 9.73 -9.09
CA SER A 94 0.24 11.04 -9.23
C SER A 94 -0.54 11.43 -7.99
N ARG A 95 -1.17 10.48 -7.32
CA ARG A 95 -1.88 10.73 -6.07
C ARG A 95 -0.94 11.21 -4.95
N ILE A 96 0.24 10.64 -4.86
CA ILE A 96 1.24 11.07 -3.87
C ILE A 96 1.64 12.52 -4.09
N VAL A 97 1.86 12.94 -5.33
CA VAL A 97 2.33 14.31 -5.65
C VAL A 97 1.22 15.37 -5.76
N ASN A 98 -0.04 14.96 -5.89
CA ASN A 98 -1.19 15.84 -6.10
C ASN A 98 -2.24 15.76 -5.00
N ASP A 99 -1.83 15.74 -3.78
CA ASP A 99 -2.72 15.54 -2.66
C ASP A 99 -3.75 16.65 -2.42
N LYS A 100 -3.39 17.90 -2.75
CA LYS A 100 -4.21 19.08 -2.51
C LYS A 100 -4.91 19.61 -3.76
N VAL A 101 -4.38 19.33 -4.94
CA VAL A 101 -4.81 19.94 -6.19
C VAL A 101 -5.66 18.99 -7.00
N GLY A 102 -6.76 19.51 -7.52
CA GLY A 102 -7.62 18.76 -8.42
C GLY A 102 -8.67 17.88 -7.75
N ARG A 103 -8.77 17.89 -6.44
CA ARG A 103 -9.92 17.33 -5.76
C ARG A 103 -11.12 18.25 -5.95
N ASN A 104 -12.23 17.70 -6.42
CA ASN A 104 -13.46 18.50 -6.59
C ASN A 104 -14.04 18.82 -5.22
N LEU A 105 -13.55 19.88 -4.59
CA LEU A 105 -14.11 20.45 -3.36
C LEU A 105 -15.36 21.31 -3.65
N GLU A 106 -15.64 21.61 -4.94
CA GLU A 106 -16.64 22.60 -5.32
C GLU A 106 -18.09 22.18 -5.12
N GLU A 107 -18.39 20.92 -4.87
CA GLU A 107 -19.79 20.50 -4.83
C GLU A 107 -20.32 20.09 -3.45
N GLY A 108 -19.63 20.42 -2.35
CA GLY A 108 -20.13 20.04 -1.01
C GLY A 108 -20.40 18.53 -0.85
N LYS A 109 -20.15 17.76 -1.89
CA LYS A 109 -20.09 16.30 -1.85
C LYS A 109 -18.76 15.96 -1.24
N GLN A 110 -18.74 16.10 0.09
CA GLN A 110 -17.69 15.49 0.89
C GLN A 110 -17.28 14.18 0.26
N LEU A 111 -16.03 13.89 0.42
CA LEU A 111 -15.38 12.62 0.34
C LEU A 111 -16.16 11.48 1.05
N GLU A 112 -17.46 11.39 0.87
CA GLU A 112 -18.26 10.31 1.46
C GLU A 112 -17.65 8.94 1.21
N LYS A 113 -16.69 8.87 0.31
CA LYS A 113 -15.99 7.64 -0.04
C LYS A 113 -14.47 7.76 -0.14
N GLY A 114 -13.87 8.88 0.30
CA GLY A 114 -12.40 9.04 0.38
C GLY A 114 -11.65 8.96 -0.95
N TYR A 115 -12.36 8.99 -2.06
CA TYR A 115 -11.78 8.89 -3.36
C TYR A 115 -12.34 9.96 -4.31
N ASN A 116 -11.58 11.03 -4.50
CA ASN A 116 -11.80 12.00 -5.57
C ASN A 116 -10.61 11.94 -6.52
N GLY A 117 -10.86 11.72 -7.79
CA GLY A 117 -9.84 11.70 -8.81
C GLY A 117 -9.17 13.06 -8.99
N ILE A 118 -7.92 13.05 -9.40
CA ILE A 118 -7.19 14.26 -9.78
C ILE A 118 -7.74 14.74 -11.12
N ARG A 119 -8.31 15.94 -11.12
CA ARG A 119 -8.74 16.58 -12.37
C ARG A 119 -7.51 17.08 -13.14
N PRO A 120 -7.28 16.65 -14.38
CA PRO A 120 -6.10 17.03 -15.15
C PRO A 120 -6.02 18.53 -15.41
N ASP A 121 -7.18 19.18 -15.55
CA ASP A 121 -7.27 20.62 -15.81
C ASP A 121 -6.92 21.50 -14.61
N LEU A 122 -6.88 20.91 -13.41
CA LEU A 122 -6.56 21.58 -12.15
C LEU A 122 -5.27 21.05 -11.49
N ALA A 123 -4.71 19.94 -12.00
CA ALA A 123 -3.50 19.35 -11.44
C ALA A 123 -2.31 20.32 -11.64
N SER A 124 -1.75 20.82 -10.55
CA SER A 124 -0.53 21.63 -10.57
C SER A 124 0.73 20.78 -10.66
N ASN A 125 0.66 19.55 -10.18
CA ASN A 125 1.78 18.61 -10.10
C ASN A 125 1.41 17.31 -10.81
N TYR A 126 1.52 17.29 -12.12
CA TYR A 126 1.19 16.10 -12.90
C TYR A 126 2.32 15.08 -12.87
N HIS A 127 3.55 15.54 -12.85
CA HIS A 127 4.74 14.71 -12.90
C HIS A 127 5.31 14.41 -11.50
N PRO A 128 5.69 13.16 -11.19
CA PRO A 128 6.16 12.75 -9.87
C PRO A 128 7.48 13.36 -9.42
N ASN A 129 8.26 13.96 -10.32
CA ASN A 129 9.49 14.68 -9.99
C ASN A 129 9.26 16.13 -9.58
N THR A 130 8.01 16.60 -9.59
CA THR A 130 7.68 17.95 -9.13
C THR A 130 8.01 18.08 -7.64
N THR A 131 8.66 19.18 -7.28
CA THR A 131 8.92 19.52 -5.88
C THR A 131 7.60 19.87 -5.19
N ILE A 132 7.33 19.25 -4.07
CA ILE A 132 6.10 19.47 -3.30
C ILE A 132 6.45 19.89 -1.88
N ASP A 133 5.85 20.99 -1.44
CA ASP A 133 6.20 21.65 -0.17
C ASP A 133 5.96 20.80 1.07
N TRP A 134 5.04 19.85 1.01
CA TRP A 134 4.71 18.99 2.15
C TRP A 134 5.63 17.76 2.30
N ILE A 135 6.47 17.47 1.31
CA ILE A 135 7.49 16.41 1.39
C ILE A 135 8.80 17.04 1.86
N SER A 136 9.37 16.46 2.91
CA SER A 136 10.71 16.83 3.37
C SER A 136 11.73 16.70 2.23
N SER A 137 12.71 17.59 2.18
CA SER A 137 13.79 17.58 1.17
C SER A 137 14.55 16.24 1.08
N ASN A 138 14.50 15.43 2.14
CA ASN A 138 15.16 14.13 2.19
C ASN A 138 14.25 12.95 1.81
N ILE A 139 12.96 13.18 1.57
CA ILE A 139 11.97 12.16 1.22
C ILE A 139 11.46 12.43 -0.19
N LYS A 140 11.49 11.42 -1.02
CA LYS A 140 10.97 11.49 -2.38
C LYS A 140 9.59 10.83 -2.46
N PRO A 141 8.72 11.22 -3.38
CA PRO A 141 7.43 10.54 -3.63
C PRO A 141 7.57 9.02 -3.79
N LYS A 142 8.65 8.58 -4.41
CA LYS A 142 9.01 7.16 -4.59
C LYS A 142 9.20 6.41 -3.25
N ASP A 143 9.67 7.08 -2.20
CA ASP A 143 9.84 6.44 -0.89
C ASP A 143 8.49 6.14 -0.25
N ILE A 144 7.52 7.03 -0.43
CA ILE A 144 6.13 6.81 0.00
C ILE A 144 5.50 5.65 -0.77
N LEU A 145 5.71 5.61 -2.09
CA LEU A 145 5.22 4.52 -2.94
C LEU A 145 5.81 3.17 -2.52
N LYS A 146 7.12 3.13 -2.24
CA LYS A 146 7.80 1.94 -1.72
C LYS A 146 7.24 1.50 -0.37
N LEU A 147 6.92 2.45 0.51
CA LEU A 147 6.33 2.15 1.82
C LEU A 147 4.93 1.55 1.69
N ILE A 148 4.08 2.12 0.84
CA ILE A 148 2.74 1.61 0.53
C ILE A 148 2.83 0.19 -0.04
N SER A 149 3.78 -0.07 -0.93
CA SER A 149 3.96 -1.41 -1.52
C SER A 149 4.38 -2.46 -0.49
N ILE A 150 5.17 -2.12 0.55
CA ILE A 150 5.43 -3.02 1.68
C ILE A 150 4.11 -3.41 2.35
N PHE A 151 3.26 -2.42 2.66
CA PHE A 151 1.98 -2.69 3.31
C PHE A 151 1.09 -3.57 2.42
N GLN A 152 0.94 -3.25 1.14
CA GLN A 152 0.13 -4.02 0.19
C GLN A 152 0.58 -5.49 0.10
N MET A 153 1.89 -5.73 0.06
CA MET A 153 2.44 -7.09 -0.11
C MET A 153 2.43 -7.92 1.19
N THR A 154 2.26 -7.29 2.35
CA THR A 154 2.29 -7.99 3.65
C THR A 154 0.94 -8.04 4.37
N TYR A 155 -0.04 -7.23 3.96
CA TYR A 155 -1.39 -7.23 4.51
C TYR A 155 -2.22 -8.46 4.05
N ILE A 156 -3.38 -8.69 4.70
CA ILE A 156 -4.37 -9.71 4.28
C ILE A 156 -4.97 -9.30 2.94
N GLY A 157 -5.17 -10.26 2.06
CA GLY A 157 -5.77 -10.06 0.74
C GLY A 157 -4.78 -10.34 -0.38
N ALA A 158 -5.28 -10.34 -1.60
CA ALA A 158 -4.49 -10.49 -2.82
C ALA A 158 -4.02 -9.10 -3.30
N PRO A 159 -2.71 -8.82 -3.35
CA PRO A 159 -2.23 -7.58 -3.94
C PRO A 159 -2.64 -7.49 -5.40
N MET A 160 -3.34 -6.44 -5.77
CA MET A 160 -3.69 -6.12 -7.16
C MET A 160 -2.85 -4.92 -7.59
N LEU A 161 -1.98 -5.11 -8.56
CA LEU A 161 -1.18 -4.05 -9.15
C LEU A 161 -1.85 -3.53 -10.41
N PHE A 162 -2.07 -2.23 -10.49
CA PHE A 162 -2.43 -1.62 -11.75
C PHE A 162 -1.16 -1.48 -12.58
N TYR A 163 -1.18 -2.02 -13.82
CA TYR A 163 0.01 -2.05 -14.67
C TYR A 163 0.70 -0.69 -14.75
N GLY A 164 2.01 -0.69 -14.66
CA GLY A 164 2.82 0.53 -14.71
C GLY A 164 3.10 1.18 -13.36
N ASP A 165 2.37 0.85 -12.29
CA ASP A 165 2.70 1.35 -10.95
C ASP A 165 4.08 0.83 -10.51
N GLU A 166 4.43 -0.41 -10.89
CA GLU A 166 5.71 -1.05 -10.62
C GLU A 166 6.90 -0.42 -11.33
N VAL A 167 6.65 0.39 -12.35
CA VAL A 167 7.69 1.13 -13.10
C VAL A 167 7.57 2.64 -12.94
N GLY A 168 6.72 3.09 -12.01
CA GLY A 168 6.60 4.50 -11.65
C GLY A 168 5.79 5.35 -12.63
N MET A 169 4.88 4.75 -13.40
CA MET A 169 3.99 5.50 -14.27
C MET A 169 3.09 6.43 -13.45
N TRP A 170 2.86 7.62 -13.98
CA TRP A 170 1.95 8.62 -13.43
C TRP A 170 0.74 8.79 -14.35
N GLY A 171 -0.31 9.42 -13.86
CA GLY A 171 -1.54 9.70 -14.60
C GLY A 171 -2.64 10.15 -13.65
N ALA A 172 -3.37 11.19 -14.06
CA ALA A 172 -4.56 11.67 -13.36
C ALA A 172 -5.70 10.67 -13.50
N THR A 173 -6.89 11.03 -13.03
CA THR A 173 -8.08 10.19 -13.14
C THR A 173 -8.41 9.80 -14.59
N ASP A 174 -9.30 8.83 -14.75
CA ASP A 174 -9.77 8.38 -16.07
C ASP A 174 -10.12 9.55 -17.01
N PRO A 175 -9.67 9.53 -18.28
CA PRO A 175 -8.93 8.47 -18.98
C PRO A 175 -7.38 8.56 -18.86
N TYR A 176 -6.83 9.54 -18.19
CA TYR A 176 -5.38 9.83 -18.15
C TYR A 176 -4.55 8.81 -17.39
N CYS A 177 -5.18 7.96 -16.55
CA CYS A 177 -4.53 6.82 -15.92
C CYS A 177 -4.31 5.64 -16.87
N ARG A 178 -5.00 5.58 -18.02
CA ARG A 178 -5.04 4.43 -18.96
C ARG A 178 -3.99 4.53 -20.08
N LYS A 179 -2.87 5.16 -19.83
CA LYS A 179 -1.76 5.25 -20.79
C LYS A 179 -1.19 3.85 -21.09
N PRO A 180 -0.63 3.63 -22.30
CA PRO A 180 0.10 2.40 -22.60
C PRO A 180 1.22 2.13 -21.59
N MET A 181 1.50 0.85 -21.36
CA MET A 181 2.61 0.41 -20.50
C MET A 181 3.95 0.91 -21.07
N LEU A 182 4.84 1.36 -20.17
CA LEU A 182 6.21 1.69 -20.51
C LEU A 182 7.07 0.42 -20.49
N TRP A 183 7.78 0.17 -21.58
CA TRP A 183 8.69 -0.96 -21.77
C TRP A 183 10.12 -0.45 -22.01
N ASP A 184 11.12 -1.15 -21.49
CA ASP A 184 12.53 -0.72 -21.53
C ASP A 184 13.13 -0.74 -22.96
N GLU A 185 12.54 -1.50 -23.88
CA GLU A 185 12.96 -1.61 -25.27
C GLU A 185 12.43 -0.52 -26.20
N PHE A 186 11.54 0.37 -25.71
CA PHE A 186 10.96 1.44 -26.53
C PHE A 186 11.48 2.81 -26.14
N ILE A 187 11.50 3.71 -27.10
CA ILE A 187 11.74 5.14 -26.94
C ILE A 187 10.38 5.84 -27.02
N TYR A 188 10.10 6.71 -26.10
CA TYR A 188 8.83 7.39 -25.97
C TYR A 188 8.96 8.88 -26.25
N ASP A 189 7.96 9.45 -26.89
CA ASP A 189 7.83 10.89 -27.00
C ASP A 189 7.64 11.53 -25.62
N MET A 190 7.96 12.83 -25.52
CA MET A 190 7.68 13.61 -24.33
C MET A 190 6.17 13.62 -24.05
N GLU A 191 5.79 13.39 -22.81
CA GLU A 191 4.39 13.47 -22.39
C GLU A 191 4.01 14.92 -22.08
N LYS A 192 2.99 15.43 -22.77
CA LYS A 192 2.45 16.76 -22.51
C LYS A 192 1.58 16.79 -21.26
N ASN A 193 1.76 17.82 -20.44
CA ASN A 193 0.90 18.05 -19.30
C ASN A 193 -0.56 18.28 -19.78
N PRO A 194 -1.55 17.49 -19.35
CA PRO A 194 -2.94 17.67 -19.76
C PRO A 194 -3.62 18.87 -19.05
N SER A 195 -2.96 19.47 -18.05
CA SER A 195 -3.48 20.60 -17.31
C SER A 195 -3.61 21.84 -18.17
N LYS A 196 -4.71 22.58 -18.02
CA LYS A 196 -4.87 23.90 -18.65
C LYS A 196 -3.92 24.94 -18.08
N ILE A 197 -3.44 24.73 -16.87
CA ILE A 197 -2.55 25.66 -16.14
C ILE A 197 -1.12 25.52 -16.69
N ASN A 198 -0.66 24.28 -16.89
CA ASN A 198 0.73 23.97 -17.22
C ASN A 198 0.86 23.25 -18.57
N ARG A 199 -0.01 23.57 -19.54
CA ARG A 199 -0.10 22.87 -20.84
C ARG A 199 1.17 22.90 -21.69
N ASN A 200 2.11 23.76 -21.36
CA ASN A 200 3.40 23.87 -22.09
C ASN A 200 4.50 23.01 -21.47
N GLU A 201 4.23 22.34 -20.35
CA GLU A 201 5.16 21.44 -19.73
C GLU A 201 5.15 20.09 -20.45
N GLU A 202 6.34 19.57 -20.70
CA GLU A 202 6.56 18.25 -21.29
C GLU A 202 7.47 17.46 -20.37
N TYR A 203 7.19 16.17 -20.23
CA TYR A 203 7.91 15.28 -19.33
C TYR A 203 8.48 14.09 -20.07
N GLU A 204 9.73 13.77 -19.77
CA GLU A 204 10.35 12.54 -20.25
C GLU A 204 9.65 11.32 -19.64
N GLN A 205 9.28 10.38 -20.50
CA GLN A 205 8.71 9.11 -20.09
C GLN A 205 9.83 8.07 -19.96
N TYR A 206 9.94 7.48 -18.79
CA TYR A 206 10.96 6.46 -18.51
C TYR A 206 10.44 5.38 -17.56
N LEU A 207 11.02 4.20 -17.66
CA LEU A 207 10.80 3.10 -16.76
C LEU A 207 11.75 3.22 -15.55
N ASP A 208 11.19 3.30 -14.34
CA ASP A 208 11.98 3.29 -13.10
C ASP A 208 12.44 1.86 -12.77
N LYS A 209 13.67 1.52 -13.18
CA LYS A 209 14.25 0.18 -12.96
C LYS A 209 14.45 -0.16 -11.50
N ASP A 210 14.75 0.81 -10.63
CA ASP A 210 14.91 0.58 -9.20
C ASP A 210 13.58 0.22 -8.55
N LEU A 211 12.51 0.92 -8.94
CA LEU A 211 11.17 0.63 -8.45
C LEU A 211 10.70 -0.74 -8.94
N PHE A 212 10.97 -1.07 -10.19
CA PHE A 212 10.66 -2.39 -10.74
C PHE A 212 11.36 -3.52 -9.97
N GLN A 213 12.66 -3.37 -9.67
CA GLN A 213 13.39 -4.36 -8.86
C GLN A 213 12.85 -4.42 -7.42
N TRP A 214 12.39 -3.30 -6.87
CA TRP A 214 11.74 -3.26 -5.57
C TRP A 214 10.45 -4.10 -5.55
N TYR A 215 9.54 -3.91 -6.51
CA TYR A 215 8.33 -4.72 -6.63
C TYR A 215 8.64 -6.21 -6.84
N LYS A 216 9.61 -6.54 -7.71
CA LYS A 216 10.07 -7.92 -7.88
C LYS A 216 10.52 -8.55 -6.55
N LYS A 217 11.27 -7.80 -5.74
CA LYS A 217 11.72 -8.26 -4.41
C LYS A 217 10.54 -8.50 -3.48
N LEU A 218 9.60 -7.59 -3.38
CA LEU A 218 8.43 -7.73 -2.50
C LEU A 218 7.52 -8.88 -2.95
N ILE A 219 7.29 -9.05 -4.25
CA ILE A 219 6.54 -10.17 -4.81
C ILE A 219 7.22 -11.50 -4.46
N LYS A 220 8.54 -11.58 -4.62
CA LYS A 220 9.33 -12.75 -4.23
C LYS A 220 9.17 -13.05 -2.74
N ILE A 221 9.33 -12.03 -1.87
CA ILE A 221 9.13 -12.19 -0.42
C ILE A 221 7.74 -12.78 -0.13
N ARG A 222 6.68 -12.25 -0.75
CA ARG A 222 5.32 -12.76 -0.53
C ARG A 222 5.14 -14.19 -1.03
N LYS A 223 5.65 -14.54 -2.22
CA LYS A 223 5.54 -15.87 -2.81
C LYS A 223 6.29 -16.95 -2.00
N GLU A 224 7.46 -16.62 -1.47
CA GLU A 224 8.29 -17.52 -0.67
C GLU A 224 7.80 -17.66 0.78
N ASN A 225 6.87 -16.82 1.22
CA ASN A 225 6.38 -16.80 2.59
C ASN A 225 4.85 -16.93 2.64
N ARG A 226 4.34 -18.16 2.56
CA ARG A 226 2.89 -18.46 2.56
C ARG A 226 2.13 -17.87 3.75
N VAL A 227 2.80 -17.59 4.86
CA VAL A 227 2.21 -16.91 6.01
C VAL A 227 1.67 -15.51 5.64
N LEU A 228 2.22 -14.83 4.66
CA LEU A 228 1.70 -13.57 4.12
C LEU A 228 0.41 -13.75 3.31
N VAL A 229 0.15 -14.97 2.81
CA VAL A 229 -1.05 -15.31 2.07
C VAL A 229 -2.15 -15.79 3.02
N TYR A 230 -1.85 -16.80 3.86
CA TYR A 230 -2.86 -17.52 4.65
C TYR A 230 -2.81 -17.21 6.15
N GLY A 231 -1.80 -16.47 6.63
CA GLY A 231 -1.61 -16.19 8.05
C GLY A 231 -2.70 -15.28 8.64
N LYS A 232 -2.96 -15.46 9.93
CA LYS A 232 -3.77 -14.54 10.73
C LYS A 232 -3.08 -13.18 10.83
N PHE A 233 -3.84 -12.16 11.14
CA PHE A 233 -3.35 -10.79 11.32
C PHE A 233 -3.47 -10.40 12.79
N LYS A 234 -2.40 -9.83 13.35
CA LYS A 234 -2.37 -9.30 14.71
C LYS A 234 -1.67 -7.95 14.72
N GLU A 235 -2.32 -6.95 15.26
CA GLU A 235 -1.74 -5.64 15.50
C GLU A 235 -0.79 -5.71 16.70
N LEU A 236 0.40 -5.12 16.57
CA LEU A 236 1.43 -5.12 17.62
C LEU A 236 1.72 -3.73 18.15
N LEU A 237 1.67 -2.71 17.31
CA LEU A 237 1.94 -1.31 17.66
C LEU A 237 1.12 -0.37 16.77
N ALA A 238 0.50 0.63 17.39
CA ALA A 238 -0.05 1.80 16.74
C ALA A 238 0.38 3.05 17.52
N ASP A 239 1.50 3.64 17.10
CA ASP A 239 2.07 4.83 17.75
C ASP A 239 1.63 6.08 16.98
N ASN A 240 0.69 6.82 17.56
CA ASN A 240 0.15 8.04 16.97
C ASN A 240 1.09 9.24 17.04
N GLU A 241 2.07 9.24 17.95
CA GLU A 241 3.01 10.34 18.14
C GLU A 241 4.14 10.28 17.10
N ASN A 242 4.66 9.08 16.90
CA ASN A 242 5.76 8.84 15.96
C ASN A 242 5.28 8.35 14.59
N ASP A 243 3.97 8.12 14.44
CA ASP A 243 3.35 7.60 13.22
C ASP A 243 3.97 6.27 12.75
N VAL A 244 4.06 5.34 13.71
CA VAL A 244 4.63 4.01 13.52
C VAL A 244 3.55 2.96 13.72
N ILE A 245 3.52 1.99 12.81
CA ILE A 245 2.69 0.80 12.97
C ILE A 245 3.54 -0.47 12.91
N ALA A 246 3.11 -1.48 13.67
CA ALA A 246 3.65 -2.83 13.53
C ALA A 246 2.52 -3.85 13.62
N TYR A 247 2.62 -4.90 12.82
CA TYR A 247 1.67 -6.01 12.81
C TYR A 247 2.35 -7.33 12.45
N GLU A 248 1.74 -8.41 12.86
CA GLU A 248 2.19 -9.76 12.61
C GLU A 248 1.23 -10.51 11.68
N ARG A 249 1.80 -11.26 10.77
CA ARG A 249 1.13 -12.34 10.04
C ARG A 249 1.68 -13.66 10.55
N SER A 250 0.81 -14.55 11.06
CA SER A 250 1.26 -15.80 11.66
C SER A 250 0.37 -16.99 11.30
N ASN A 251 0.98 -18.15 11.09
CA ASN A 251 0.32 -19.43 10.88
C ASN A 251 1.28 -20.57 11.21
N GLU A 252 0.80 -21.57 11.97
CA GLU A 252 1.52 -22.83 12.25
C GLU A 252 2.98 -22.64 12.72
N GLY A 253 3.19 -21.75 13.68
CA GLY A 253 4.51 -21.45 14.23
C GLY A 253 5.41 -20.56 13.37
N ARG A 254 4.99 -20.23 12.14
CA ARG A 254 5.66 -19.25 11.28
C ARG A 254 5.12 -17.86 11.55
N SER A 255 5.99 -16.86 11.55
CA SER A 255 5.62 -15.47 11.80
C SER A 255 6.45 -14.52 10.94
N ILE A 256 5.76 -13.50 10.42
CA ILE A 256 6.37 -12.31 9.80
C ILE A 256 5.77 -11.08 10.46
N ILE A 257 6.65 -10.22 10.94
CA ILE A 257 6.30 -8.91 11.50
C ILE A 257 6.67 -7.84 10.47
N THR A 258 5.73 -6.97 10.16
CA THR A 258 5.98 -5.77 9.36
C THR A 258 5.95 -4.56 10.28
N VAL A 259 6.99 -3.72 10.20
CA VAL A 259 7.09 -2.47 10.95
C VAL A 259 7.24 -1.33 9.95
N ILE A 260 6.46 -0.28 10.11
CA ILE A 260 6.39 0.86 9.20
C ILE A 260 6.51 2.16 9.99
N ASN A 261 7.52 2.95 9.68
CA ASN A 261 7.60 4.36 10.06
C ASN A 261 7.02 5.19 8.93
N ASN A 262 5.82 5.71 9.12
CA ASN A 262 5.14 6.55 8.14
C ASN A 262 5.40 8.06 8.36
N SER A 263 6.17 8.43 9.38
CA SER A 263 6.53 9.83 9.64
C SER A 263 7.61 10.34 8.67
N PHE A 264 7.79 11.65 8.66
CA PHE A 264 8.88 12.33 7.93
C PHE A 264 10.15 12.49 8.77
N LYS A 265 10.25 11.78 9.90
CA LYS A 265 11.38 11.81 10.81
C LYS A 265 11.92 10.39 11.04
N ASP A 266 13.21 10.31 11.33
CA ASP A 266 13.79 9.08 11.84
C ASP A 266 13.21 8.80 13.24
N VAL A 267 12.78 7.58 13.49
CA VAL A 267 12.26 7.16 14.80
C VAL A 267 13.22 6.16 15.41
N GLN A 268 13.71 6.53 16.58
CA GLN A 268 14.58 5.69 17.40
C GLN A 268 13.75 4.94 18.45
N ASP A 269 14.31 3.84 18.94
CA ASP A 269 13.74 3.11 20.07
C ASP A 269 12.26 2.69 19.91
N ILE A 270 11.89 2.27 18.69
CA ILE A 270 10.59 1.65 18.45
C ILE A 270 10.55 0.34 19.23
N GLU A 271 9.61 0.23 20.17
CA GLU A 271 9.53 -0.91 21.08
C GLU A 271 8.12 -1.50 21.11
N PHE A 272 8.01 -2.82 21.03
CA PHE A 272 6.76 -3.56 21.23
C PHE A 272 7.01 -5.02 21.59
N ILE A 273 5.97 -5.72 22.05
CA ILE A 273 6.04 -7.14 22.43
C ILE A 273 5.61 -8.01 21.27
N THR A 274 6.47 -8.95 20.88
CA THR A 274 6.20 -9.91 19.80
C THR A 274 5.51 -11.17 20.28
N GLY A 275 5.65 -11.53 21.57
CA GLY A 275 5.21 -12.80 22.11
C GLY A 275 6.19 -13.96 21.88
N HIS A 276 7.39 -13.69 21.36
CA HIS A 276 8.42 -14.69 21.02
C HIS A 276 9.74 -14.39 21.71
N PRO A 277 9.89 -14.67 23.03
CA PRO A 277 11.09 -14.30 23.79
C PRO A 277 12.33 -15.09 23.31
N ASN A 278 13.49 -14.40 23.36
CA ASN A 278 14.81 -14.92 22.98
C ASN A 278 14.94 -15.36 21.50
N GLU A 279 14.01 -15.00 20.67
CA GLU A 279 14.01 -15.35 19.25
C GLU A 279 14.81 -14.36 18.41
N LYS A 280 15.07 -14.74 17.16
CA LYS A 280 15.72 -13.90 16.16
C LYS A 280 14.79 -13.72 14.97
N TYR A 281 14.87 -12.58 14.33
CA TYR A 281 14.16 -12.27 13.10
C TYR A 281 15.12 -11.82 12.03
N LEU A 282 14.92 -12.28 10.80
CA LEU A 282 15.65 -11.84 9.62
C LEU A 282 14.84 -10.73 8.93
N ASP A 283 15.43 -9.56 8.74
CA ASP A 283 14.88 -8.53 7.86
C ASP A 283 15.02 -8.98 6.40
N LEU A 284 13.91 -9.30 5.76
CA LEU A 284 13.86 -9.78 4.38
C LEU A 284 14.20 -8.69 3.34
N ILE A 285 14.19 -7.42 3.77
CA ILE A 285 14.57 -6.29 2.90
C ILE A 285 16.09 -6.08 2.92
N LYS A 286 16.69 -6.04 4.12
CA LYS A 286 18.11 -5.67 4.29
C LYS A 286 19.04 -6.83 4.59
N GLY A 287 18.50 -7.99 5.00
CA GLY A 287 19.29 -9.16 5.41
C GLY A 287 19.83 -9.09 6.85
N ASN A 288 19.48 -8.11 7.63
CA ASN A 288 19.95 -7.95 9.01
C ASN A 288 19.19 -8.88 9.96
N ILE A 289 19.85 -9.27 11.06
CA ILE A 289 19.24 -10.02 12.15
C ILE A 289 18.81 -9.07 13.27
N VAL A 290 17.55 -9.16 13.66
CA VAL A 290 16.97 -8.48 14.81
C VAL A 290 16.76 -9.50 15.93
N LYS A 291 17.25 -9.19 17.14
CA LYS A 291 17.11 -10.06 18.32
C LYS A 291 15.95 -9.58 19.20
N ILE A 292 15.22 -10.54 19.74
CA ILE A 292 14.16 -10.32 20.72
C ILE A 292 14.72 -10.63 22.10
N ASP A 293 14.40 -9.81 23.08
CA ASP A 293 14.86 -10.01 24.45
C ASP A 293 14.12 -11.17 25.17
N GLY A 294 14.55 -11.44 26.41
CA GLY A 294 13.98 -12.52 27.24
C GLY A 294 12.51 -12.29 27.66
N LYS A 295 11.97 -11.08 27.44
CA LYS A 295 10.58 -10.72 27.70
C LYS A 295 9.71 -10.71 26.44
N GLY A 296 10.30 -11.04 25.28
CA GLY A 296 9.61 -11.00 23.99
C GLY A 296 9.53 -9.58 23.39
N LYS A 297 10.33 -8.63 23.89
CA LYS A 297 10.35 -7.25 23.45
C LYS A 297 11.37 -7.07 22.32
N ILE A 298 10.94 -6.43 21.25
CA ILE A 298 11.80 -5.95 20.17
C ILE A 298 12.13 -4.46 20.42
N LYS A 299 13.35 -4.08 20.05
CA LYS A 299 13.78 -2.69 19.97
C LYS A 299 14.50 -2.44 18.66
N LEU A 300 14.06 -1.44 17.89
CA LEU A 300 14.62 -1.12 16.58
C LEU A 300 14.46 0.36 16.24
N SER A 301 15.12 0.80 15.17
CA SER A 301 15.03 2.16 14.67
C SER A 301 14.75 2.14 13.17
N LEU A 302 13.93 3.06 12.70
CA LEU A 302 13.59 3.24 11.30
C LEU A 302 13.82 4.67 10.84
N LYS A 303 14.36 4.81 9.65
CA LYS A 303 14.43 6.10 8.96
C LYS A 303 13.02 6.59 8.60
N ALA A 304 12.91 7.88 8.31
CA ALA A 304 11.70 8.47 7.74
C ALA A 304 11.20 7.66 6.54
N LYS A 305 9.88 7.44 6.47
CA LYS A 305 9.23 6.67 5.38
C LYS A 305 9.89 5.32 5.08
N GLN A 306 10.30 4.60 6.12
CA GLN A 306 10.94 3.29 6.01
C GLN A 306 10.07 2.18 6.60
N GLY A 307 10.10 0.99 5.97
CA GLY A 307 9.53 -0.23 6.53
C GLY A 307 10.53 -1.37 6.61
N MET A 308 10.23 -2.35 7.45
CA MET A 308 10.94 -3.63 7.61
C MET A 308 9.97 -4.78 7.51
N ILE A 309 10.44 -5.91 6.98
CA ILE A 309 9.71 -7.19 6.92
C ILE A 309 10.58 -8.22 7.65
N LEU A 310 10.19 -8.56 8.86
CA LEU A 310 10.95 -9.39 9.78
C LEU A 310 10.38 -10.79 9.81
N LYS A 311 11.10 -11.76 9.24
CA LYS A 311 10.75 -13.18 9.28
C LYS A 311 11.34 -13.82 10.53
N ARG A 312 10.52 -14.48 11.33
CA ARG A 312 10.98 -15.26 12.48
C ARG A 312 11.98 -16.31 12.03
N TRP A 313 13.15 -16.30 12.64
CA TRP A 313 14.19 -17.27 12.39
C TRP A 313 13.92 -18.50 13.25
N VAL A 314 13.28 -19.49 12.67
CA VAL A 314 13.20 -20.82 13.27
C VAL A 314 14.38 -21.62 12.71
N ASN A 315 15.11 -22.35 13.55
CA ASN A 315 16.12 -23.29 13.08
C ASN A 315 15.39 -24.45 12.33
N GLU A 316 14.91 -24.15 11.14
CA GLU A 316 14.41 -25.18 10.25
C GLU A 316 15.62 -25.92 9.69
N LYS A 317 15.78 -27.21 10.06
CA LYS A 317 16.27 -28.16 9.08
C LYS A 317 15.33 -28.04 7.89
N VAL A 318 15.82 -27.46 6.79
CA VAL A 318 15.11 -27.42 5.53
C VAL A 318 14.60 -28.81 5.22
N PRO A 319 13.29 -29.04 5.05
CA PRO A 319 12.88 -30.22 4.31
C PRO A 319 13.26 -29.92 2.87
N ASP A 320 14.23 -30.61 2.35
CA ASP A 320 14.42 -30.75 0.93
C ASP A 320 13.10 -31.27 0.35
N ASN A 321 12.59 -30.53 -0.65
CA ASN A 321 11.47 -30.92 -1.51
C ASN A 321 10.05 -30.89 -0.90
N VAL A 322 9.29 -29.79 -1.20
CA VAL A 322 7.99 -29.92 -1.87
C VAL A 322 7.85 -28.75 -2.86
#